data_e16f0543c12378757b7e8b3230ab08b5
#
_entry.id   e16f0543c12378757b7e8b3230ab08b5
#
_cell.length_a   1.000
_cell.length_b   1.000
_cell.length_c   1.000
_cell.angle_alpha   90.00
_cell.angle_beta   90.00
_cell.angle_gamma   90.00
#
_symmetry.space_group_name_H-M   'P 1'
#
loop_
_entity.id
_entity.type
_entity.pdbx_description
1 polymer ?
#
loop_
_entity_poly.entity_id
_entity_poly.type
_entity_poly.pdbx_seq_one_letter_code
_entity_poly.pdbx_strand_id
1 'polypeptide(L)'
;MGEALSQEELKAAHCWEADDRVPGRPRMTAFRRRVRYHQARWREAKGHPIGTQPIVPRAGKPARPAGSRLPLDYAREIGANFLTANALAAVRARTAVTEAHQSFDHQRLWADLLWSPALGFNLAGDLAADLELADQAVHRWWPDAPGRVVEVRFAHSPGRLDPAYLNSLRAFDVAFVLDLGDGAKGVVGIDTRYHERAKAETPQAGQPAAVPGGGRAVGRLR
;
A
#
# COMPACT_ATOMS: atom_id res chain seq x y z
N MET A 1 -7.60 -24.87 10.11
CA MET A 1 -6.84 -23.77 10.77
C MET A 1 -5.39 -24.22 10.82
N GLY A 2 -4.47 -23.48 10.17
CA GLY A 2 -3.06 -23.86 10.19
C GLY A 2 -2.48 -23.77 11.60
N GLU A 3 -1.54 -24.64 11.89
CA GLU A 3 -0.81 -24.72 13.15
C GLU A 3 -0.19 -23.37 13.52
N ALA A 4 -0.18 -23.05 14.80
CA ALA A 4 0.40 -21.81 15.29
C ALA A 4 1.93 -21.86 15.12
N LEU A 5 2.52 -20.88 14.44
CA LEU A 5 3.97 -20.77 14.29
C LEU A 5 4.64 -20.68 15.67
N SER A 6 5.67 -21.49 15.88
CA SER A 6 6.45 -21.47 17.10
C SER A 6 7.30 -20.20 17.20
N GLN A 7 7.71 -19.84 18.40
CA GLN A 7 8.61 -18.71 18.62
C GLN A 7 9.98 -18.95 17.96
N GLU A 8 10.43 -20.18 17.91
CA GLU A 8 11.72 -20.56 17.32
C GLU A 8 11.71 -20.36 15.80
N GLU A 9 10.66 -20.81 15.12
CA GLU A 9 10.48 -20.57 13.68
C GLU A 9 10.45 -19.07 13.35
N LEU A 10 9.74 -18.28 14.16
CA LEU A 10 9.68 -16.84 13.96
C LEU A 10 11.02 -16.13 14.20
N LYS A 11 11.80 -16.61 15.18
CA LYS A 11 13.16 -16.09 15.44
C LYS A 11 14.13 -16.48 14.33
N ALA A 12 14.10 -17.74 13.89
CA ALA A 12 14.93 -18.21 12.79
C ALA A 12 14.69 -17.42 11.50
N ALA A 13 13.45 -17.03 11.23
CA ALA A 13 13.07 -16.21 10.09
C ALA A 13 13.24 -14.69 10.33
N HIS A 14 13.79 -14.26 11.45
CA HIS A 14 13.89 -12.85 11.85
C HIS A 14 12.55 -12.10 11.83
N CYS A 15 11.47 -12.79 12.21
CA CYS A 15 10.10 -12.26 12.25
C CYS A 15 9.54 -12.12 13.68
N TRP A 16 10.35 -12.42 14.70
CA TRP A 16 9.94 -12.26 16.09
C TRP A 16 9.90 -10.79 16.49
N GLU A 17 9.06 -10.45 17.48
CA GLU A 17 8.75 -9.08 17.90
C GLU A 17 9.99 -8.21 18.21
N ALA A 18 11.06 -8.83 18.72
CA ALA A 18 12.30 -8.13 19.04
C ALA A 18 13.10 -7.76 17.78
N ASP A 19 13.01 -8.55 16.73
CA ASP A 19 13.79 -8.42 15.50
C ASP A 19 13.06 -7.65 14.41
N ASP A 20 11.74 -7.79 14.35
CA ASP A 20 10.88 -7.21 13.31
C ASP A 20 9.78 -6.30 13.89
N ARG A 21 10.11 -5.53 14.90
CA ARG A 21 9.16 -4.61 15.55
C ARG A 21 8.95 -3.35 14.71
N VAL A 22 7.68 -3.04 14.44
CA VAL A 22 7.31 -1.73 13.88
C VAL A 22 7.17 -0.72 15.02
N PRO A 23 7.93 0.41 14.98
CA PRO A 23 7.84 1.45 16.01
C PRO A 23 6.41 1.96 16.20
N GLY A 24 6.06 2.28 17.46
CA GLY A 24 4.76 2.88 17.79
C GLY A 24 3.56 1.95 17.66
N ARG A 25 3.75 0.65 17.38
CA ARG A 25 2.64 -0.29 17.29
C ARG A 25 2.61 -1.25 18.47
N PRO A 26 1.40 -1.49 19.05
CA PRO A 26 1.23 -2.44 20.12
C PRO A 26 1.45 -3.88 19.62
N ARG A 27 1.42 -4.81 20.54
CA ARG A 27 1.65 -6.26 20.39
C ARG A 27 1.32 -6.83 19.03
N MET A 28 2.21 -7.64 18.47
CA MET A 28 1.95 -8.40 17.26
C MET A 28 0.88 -9.46 17.49
N THR A 29 -0.17 -9.44 16.66
CA THR A 29 -1.19 -10.49 16.64
C THR A 29 -0.66 -11.75 15.95
N ALA A 30 -1.31 -12.90 16.17
CA ALA A 30 -0.97 -14.14 15.46
C ALA A 30 -1.03 -13.97 13.92
N PHE A 31 -2.01 -13.20 13.43
CA PHE A 31 -2.11 -12.86 12.00
C PHE A 31 -0.87 -12.08 11.52
N ARG A 32 -0.43 -11.05 12.25
CA ARG A 32 0.75 -10.27 11.88
C ARG A 32 2.03 -11.08 11.87
N ARG A 33 2.20 -12.01 12.82
CA ARG A 33 3.34 -12.92 12.83
C ARG A 33 3.33 -13.82 11.60
N ARG A 34 2.17 -14.34 11.23
CA ARG A 34 2.01 -15.19 10.04
C ARG A 34 2.35 -14.46 8.76
N VAL A 35 1.82 -13.25 8.54
CA VAL A 35 2.10 -12.50 7.30
C VAL A 35 3.57 -12.08 7.22
N ARG A 36 4.22 -11.75 8.34
CA ARG A 36 5.67 -11.48 8.38
C ARG A 36 6.48 -12.70 8.04
N TYR A 37 6.16 -13.83 8.65
CA TYR A 37 6.80 -15.11 8.36
C TYR A 37 6.61 -15.51 6.88
N HIS A 38 5.40 -15.35 6.34
CA HIS A 38 5.11 -15.61 4.94
C HIS A 38 6.01 -14.77 4.02
N GLN A 39 6.14 -13.48 4.28
CA GLN A 39 7.00 -12.60 3.49
C GLN A 39 8.49 -12.93 3.63
N ALA A 40 8.93 -13.31 4.83
CA ALA A 40 10.30 -13.77 5.02
C ALA A 40 10.60 -15.05 4.22
N ARG A 41 9.70 -16.02 4.24
CA ARG A 41 9.83 -17.27 3.46
C ARG A 41 9.77 -17.01 1.95
N TRP A 42 8.90 -16.09 1.50
CA TRP A 42 8.87 -15.68 0.11
C TRP A 42 10.20 -15.04 -0.31
N ARG A 43 10.73 -14.10 0.49
CA ARG A 43 12.02 -13.47 0.26
C ARG A 43 13.13 -14.51 0.10
N GLU A 44 13.21 -15.47 1.03
CA GLU A 44 14.19 -16.55 0.99
C GLU A 44 14.04 -17.43 -0.26
N ALA A 45 12.82 -17.86 -0.55
CA ALA A 45 12.52 -18.69 -1.73
C ALA A 45 12.88 -18.01 -3.05
N LYS A 46 12.85 -16.66 -3.09
CA LYS A 46 13.29 -15.87 -4.24
C LYS A 46 14.78 -15.54 -4.23
N GLY A 47 15.54 -15.98 -3.22
CA GLY A 47 16.97 -15.70 -3.10
C GLY A 47 17.29 -14.22 -2.78
N HIS A 48 16.31 -13.46 -2.30
CA HIS A 48 16.53 -12.05 -1.96
C HIS A 48 17.24 -11.90 -0.61
N PRO A 49 18.23 -10.98 -0.50
CA PRO A 49 18.92 -10.74 0.76
C PRO A 49 18.00 -10.15 1.83
N ILE A 50 18.35 -10.41 3.08
CA ILE A 50 17.62 -9.88 4.22
C ILE A 50 17.98 -8.41 4.48
N GLY A 51 16.97 -7.57 4.65
CA GLY A 51 17.13 -6.17 5.07
C GLY A 51 17.16 -6.00 6.58
N THR A 52 17.20 -4.76 7.02
CA THR A 52 17.26 -4.40 8.43
C THR A 52 16.02 -3.62 8.87
N GLN A 53 15.81 -3.56 10.18
CA GLN A 53 14.78 -2.71 10.77
C GLN A 53 14.99 -1.24 10.41
N PRO A 54 13.90 -0.47 10.18
CA PRO A 54 13.98 0.96 9.85
C PRO A 54 14.31 1.84 11.06
N ILE A 55 14.48 1.24 12.25
CA ILE A 55 14.81 1.96 13.48
C ILE A 55 16.29 2.28 13.45
N VAL A 56 16.63 3.56 13.61
CA VAL A 56 18.01 3.98 13.83
C VAL A 56 18.52 3.26 15.09
N PRO A 57 19.58 2.45 15.00
CA PRO A 57 20.13 1.78 16.17
C PRO A 57 20.53 2.82 17.21
N ARG A 58 20.34 2.53 18.51
CA ARG A 58 21.00 3.33 19.55
C ARG A 58 22.50 3.30 19.31
N ALA A 59 23.16 4.42 19.57
CA ALA A 59 24.60 4.55 19.36
C ALA A 59 25.36 3.29 19.82
N GLY A 60 26.18 2.71 18.94
CA GLY A 60 26.96 1.51 19.21
C GLY A 60 26.24 0.16 19.05
N LYS A 61 24.97 0.12 18.66
CA LYS A 61 24.29 -1.15 18.36
C LYS A 61 24.08 -1.32 16.85
N PRO A 62 24.40 -2.50 16.29
CA PRO A 62 24.15 -2.77 14.87
C PRO A 62 22.65 -2.78 14.56
N ALA A 63 22.31 -2.43 13.33
CA ALA A 63 20.96 -2.63 12.82
C ALA A 63 20.59 -4.13 12.84
N ARG A 64 19.38 -4.44 13.30
CA ARG A 64 18.92 -5.83 13.39
C ARG A 64 18.33 -6.29 12.07
N PRO A 65 18.61 -7.53 11.65
CA PRO A 65 17.93 -8.09 10.48
C PRO A 65 16.41 -8.18 10.71
N ALA A 66 15.64 -7.98 9.65
CA ALA A 66 14.19 -8.09 9.67
C ALA A 66 13.73 -8.95 8.49
N GLY A 67 13.11 -10.10 8.78
CA GLY A 67 12.78 -11.11 7.78
C GLY A 67 11.85 -10.62 6.67
N SER A 68 10.95 -9.68 7.00
CA SER A 68 10.00 -9.08 6.05
C SER A 68 10.54 -7.84 5.32
N ARG A 69 11.86 -7.65 5.30
CA ARG A 69 12.48 -6.49 4.65
C ARG A 69 13.61 -6.87 3.72
N LEU A 70 13.82 -6.01 2.73
CA LEU A 70 14.93 -6.05 1.78
C LEU A 70 15.95 -4.95 2.12
N PRO A 71 17.24 -5.09 1.76
CA PRO A 71 18.15 -3.97 1.72
C PRO A 71 17.65 -2.91 0.74
N LEU A 72 17.68 -1.64 1.13
CA LEU A 72 17.05 -0.57 0.35
C LEU A 72 17.66 -0.41 -1.05
N ASP A 73 18.98 -0.38 -1.13
CA ASP A 73 19.68 -0.18 -2.41
C ASP A 73 19.42 -1.34 -3.37
N TYR A 74 19.53 -2.58 -2.87
CA TYR A 74 19.15 -3.78 -3.61
C TYR A 74 17.70 -3.73 -4.12
N ALA A 75 16.77 -3.37 -3.25
CA ALA A 75 15.35 -3.32 -3.60
C ALA A 75 15.05 -2.25 -4.66
N ARG A 76 15.76 -1.10 -4.62
CA ARG A 76 15.65 -0.05 -5.64
C ARG A 76 16.24 -0.46 -6.98
N GLU A 77 17.41 -1.08 -6.96
CA GLU A 77 18.12 -1.51 -8.16
C GLU A 77 17.27 -2.50 -8.95
N ILE A 78 16.88 -3.60 -8.33
CA ILE A 78 16.19 -4.69 -9.02
C ILE A 78 14.66 -4.64 -8.96
N GLY A 79 14.08 -3.77 -8.13
CA GLY A 79 12.63 -3.66 -7.97
C GLY A 79 12.00 -4.84 -7.22
N ALA A 80 12.74 -5.53 -6.35
CA ALA A 80 12.34 -6.80 -5.75
C ALA A 80 11.02 -6.80 -4.94
N ASN A 81 10.52 -5.62 -4.54
CA ASN A 81 9.23 -5.49 -3.85
C ASN A 81 8.03 -5.43 -4.83
N PHE A 82 8.28 -5.42 -6.13
CA PHE A 82 7.25 -5.31 -7.17
C PHE A 82 7.21 -6.59 -8.01
N LEU A 83 6.02 -7.22 -8.09
CA LEU A 83 5.85 -8.58 -8.59
C LEU A 83 5.88 -8.67 -10.12
N THR A 84 5.54 -7.58 -10.82
CA THR A 84 5.51 -7.53 -12.28
C THR A 84 6.30 -6.34 -12.81
N ALA A 85 6.71 -6.41 -14.07
CA ALA A 85 7.38 -5.30 -14.75
C ALA A 85 6.50 -4.04 -14.79
N ASN A 86 5.18 -4.21 -14.93
CA ASN A 86 4.22 -3.12 -14.96
C ASN A 86 4.08 -2.45 -13.58
N ALA A 87 4.03 -3.24 -12.48
CA ALA A 87 4.03 -2.70 -11.12
C ALA A 87 5.32 -1.90 -10.84
N LEU A 88 6.47 -2.42 -11.28
CA LEU A 88 7.75 -1.71 -11.16
C LEU A 88 7.78 -0.43 -12.00
N ALA A 89 7.28 -0.47 -13.23
CA ALA A 89 7.19 0.71 -14.09
C ALA A 89 6.26 1.77 -13.48
N ALA A 90 5.10 1.36 -12.96
CA ALA A 90 4.12 2.24 -12.32
C ALA A 90 4.70 2.96 -11.09
N VAL A 91 5.40 2.25 -10.21
CA VAL A 91 6.00 2.89 -9.02
C VAL A 91 7.14 3.83 -9.39
N ARG A 92 7.97 3.48 -10.37
CA ARG A 92 9.05 4.36 -10.86
C ARG A 92 8.47 5.63 -11.47
N ALA A 93 7.49 5.52 -12.34
CA ALA A 93 6.82 6.67 -12.95
C ALA A 93 6.16 7.55 -11.88
N ARG A 94 5.43 6.95 -10.93
CA ARG A 94 4.72 7.69 -9.89
C ARG A 94 5.64 8.42 -8.91
N THR A 95 6.78 7.81 -8.56
CA THR A 95 7.73 8.40 -7.62
C THR A 95 8.69 9.40 -8.25
N ALA A 96 8.78 9.43 -9.58
CA ALA A 96 9.53 10.46 -10.31
C ALA A 96 8.82 11.83 -10.29
N VAL A 97 7.49 11.86 -10.08
CA VAL A 97 6.69 13.09 -10.03
C VAL A 97 6.08 13.23 -8.65
N THR A 98 6.44 14.28 -7.93
CA THR A 98 5.89 14.62 -6.62
C THR A 98 4.89 15.76 -6.75
N GLU A 99 3.66 15.54 -6.28
CA GLU A 99 2.64 16.56 -6.21
C GLU A 99 2.88 17.50 -5.00
N ALA A 100 2.25 18.68 -5.01
CA ALA A 100 2.30 19.58 -3.86
C ALA A 100 1.81 18.85 -2.58
N HIS A 101 2.53 19.06 -1.48
CA HIS A 101 2.24 18.44 -0.18
C HIS A 101 2.26 16.89 -0.16
N GLN A 102 2.86 16.26 -1.16
CA GLN A 102 3.06 14.82 -1.21
C GLN A 102 4.46 14.44 -0.76
N SER A 103 4.56 13.35 0.00
CA SER A 103 5.82 12.69 0.32
C SER A 103 5.66 11.18 0.20
N PHE A 104 6.71 10.51 -0.29
CA PHE A 104 6.78 9.05 -0.28
C PHE A 104 7.78 8.60 0.79
N ASP A 105 7.37 7.65 1.61
CA ASP A 105 8.33 6.91 2.44
C ASP A 105 9.07 5.90 1.55
N HIS A 106 10.10 6.37 0.86
CA HIS A 106 10.88 5.55 -0.07
C HIS A 106 11.50 4.32 0.59
N GLN A 107 11.89 4.42 1.87
CA GLN A 107 12.46 3.29 2.57
C GLN A 107 11.43 2.16 2.74
N ARG A 108 10.20 2.51 3.09
CA ARG A 108 9.13 1.52 3.22
C ARG A 108 8.62 1.04 1.87
N LEU A 109 8.47 1.95 0.92
CA LEU A 109 7.96 1.62 -0.41
C LEU A 109 8.80 0.55 -1.11
N TRP A 110 10.13 0.69 -1.06
CA TRP A 110 11.03 -0.22 -1.74
C TRP A 110 11.44 -1.43 -0.89
N ALA A 111 11.61 -1.26 0.41
CA ALA A 111 12.23 -2.27 1.27
C ALA A 111 11.29 -3.02 2.21
N ASP A 112 10.05 -2.56 2.45
CA ASP A 112 9.11 -3.19 3.37
C ASP A 112 8.08 -4.04 2.60
N LEU A 113 8.21 -5.36 2.65
CA LEU A 113 7.34 -6.31 1.96
C LEU A 113 5.89 -6.33 2.49
N LEU A 114 5.62 -5.62 3.58
CA LEU A 114 4.31 -5.55 4.21
C LEU A 114 3.68 -4.16 4.14
N TRP A 115 4.30 -3.23 3.43
CA TRP A 115 3.75 -1.88 3.35
C TRP A 115 2.59 -1.81 2.36
N SER A 116 1.40 -1.44 2.86
CA SER A 116 0.17 -1.45 2.07
C SER A 116 0.22 -0.63 0.78
N PRO A 117 0.80 0.57 0.72
CA PRO A 117 0.96 1.28 -0.55
C PRO A 117 1.76 0.50 -1.62
N ALA A 118 2.78 -0.29 -1.24
CA ALA A 118 3.48 -1.15 -2.19
C ALA A 118 2.57 -2.27 -2.73
N LEU A 119 1.67 -2.79 -1.88
CA LEU A 119 0.63 -3.74 -2.31
C LEU A 119 -0.30 -3.12 -3.36
N GLY A 120 -0.66 -1.84 -3.24
CA GLY A 120 -1.47 -1.13 -4.24
C GLY A 120 -0.83 -1.17 -5.63
N PHE A 121 0.46 -0.91 -5.74
CA PHE A 121 1.19 -1.03 -7.00
C PHE A 121 1.21 -2.47 -7.54
N ASN A 122 1.40 -3.46 -6.68
CA ASN A 122 1.40 -4.87 -7.07
C ASN A 122 0.04 -5.37 -7.55
N LEU A 123 -1.05 -4.87 -6.98
CA LEU A 123 -2.40 -5.24 -7.37
C LEU A 123 -2.88 -4.56 -8.64
N ALA A 124 -2.47 -3.32 -8.87
CA ALA A 124 -3.02 -2.50 -9.95
C ALA A 124 -2.01 -2.13 -11.03
N GLY A 125 -0.74 -2.55 -10.95
CA GLY A 125 0.27 -2.22 -11.94
C GLY A 125 -0.05 -2.78 -13.32
N ASP A 126 -0.51 -4.01 -13.41
CA ASP A 126 -0.92 -4.62 -14.67
C ASP A 126 -2.23 -3.99 -15.21
N LEU A 127 -3.14 -3.60 -14.30
CA LEU A 127 -4.36 -2.87 -14.68
C LEU A 127 -4.06 -1.46 -15.22
N ALA A 128 -3.01 -0.82 -14.70
CA ALA A 128 -2.57 0.48 -15.20
C ALA A 128 -1.95 0.39 -16.60
N ALA A 129 -1.37 -0.75 -16.96
CA ALA A 129 -0.81 -1.01 -18.28
C ALA A 129 -1.85 -1.46 -19.31
N ASP A 130 -3.01 -1.95 -18.84
CA ASP A 130 -4.11 -2.44 -19.67
C ASP A 130 -5.45 -1.90 -19.14
N LEU A 131 -5.94 -0.81 -19.75
CA LEU A 131 -7.16 -0.14 -19.32
C LEU A 131 -8.43 -0.95 -19.62
N GLU A 132 -8.40 -1.86 -20.59
CA GLU A 132 -9.52 -2.75 -20.83
C GLU A 132 -9.65 -3.78 -19.72
N LEU A 133 -8.52 -4.35 -19.28
CA LEU A 133 -8.46 -5.23 -18.12
C LEU A 133 -8.87 -4.50 -16.84
N ALA A 134 -8.45 -3.24 -16.70
CA ALA A 134 -8.85 -2.41 -15.56
C ALA A 134 -10.37 -2.17 -15.54
N ASP A 135 -10.96 -1.90 -16.68
CA ASP A 135 -12.43 -1.71 -16.82
C ASP A 135 -13.18 -2.99 -16.45
N GLN A 136 -12.77 -4.13 -16.98
CA GLN A 136 -13.34 -5.44 -16.63
C GLN A 136 -13.21 -5.73 -15.13
N ALA A 137 -12.06 -5.44 -14.52
CA ALA A 137 -11.84 -5.65 -13.10
C ALA A 137 -12.77 -4.78 -12.25
N VAL A 138 -12.88 -3.50 -12.56
CA VAL A 138 -13.77 -2.57 -11.82
C VAL A 138 -15.22 -3.01 -11.92
N HIS A 139 -15.71 -3.39 -13.11
CA HIS A 139 -17.07 -3.89 -13.28
C HIS A 139 -17.29 -5.27 -12.64
N ARG A 140 -16.23 -6.09 -12.51
CA ARG A 140 -16.32 -7.34 -11.75
C ARG A 140 -16.48 -7.13 -10.25
N TRP A 141 -15.79 -6.13 -9.69
CA TRP A 141 -15.87 -5.78 -8.25
C TRP A 141 -17.13 -4.95 -7.95
N TRP A 142 -17.53 -4.13 -8.89
CA TRP A 142 -18.66 -3.23 -8.76
C TRP A 142 -19.46 -3.22 -10.08
N PRO A 143 -20.41 -4.15 -10.25
CA PRO A 143 -21.15 -4.35 -11.51
C PRO A 143 -21.91 -3.12 -12.01
N ASP A 144 -22.37 -2.27 -11.09
CA ASP A 144 -23.09 -1.04 -11.43
C ASP A 144 -22.15 0.19 -11.50
N ALA A 145 -20.85 0.02 -11.68
CA ALA A 145 -19.95 1.14 -11.86
C ALA A 145 -20.38 1.98 -13.08
N PRO A 146 -20.53 3.30 -12.94
CA PRO A 146 -20.90 4.13 -14.07
C PRO A 146 -19.70 4.36 -15.00
N GLY A 147 -19.92 4.32 -16.31
CA GLY A 147 -18.92 4.67 -17.32
C GLY A 147 -17.80 3.63 -17.46
N ARG A 148 -16.68 4.04 -18.04
CA ARG A 148 -15.53 3.17 -18.34
C ARG A 148 -14.27 3.68 -17.68
N VAL A 149 -13.36 2.77 -17.29
CA VAL A 149 -12.02 3.13 -16.79
C VAL A 149 -11.19 3.71 -17.92
N VAL A 150 -10.67 4.91 -17.71
CA VAL A 150 -9.81 5.63 -18.68
C VAL A 150 -8.42 5.93 -18.16
N GLU A 151 -8.21 5.76 -16.86
CA GLU A 151 -6.89 5.96 -16.24
C GLU A 151 -6.82 5.23 -14.90
N VAL A 152 -5.64 4.76 -14.54
CA VAL A 152 -5.33 4.24 -13.20
C VAL A 152 -4.25 5.11 -12.58
N ARG A 153 -4.51 5.64 -11.40
CA ARG A 153 -3.60 6.51 -10.64
C ARG A 153 -3.18 5.86 -9.34
N PHE A 154 -1.94 6.10 -8.94
CA PHE A 154 -1.40 5.63 -7.66
C PHE A 154 -1.15 6.80 -6.71
N ALA A 155 -1.33 6.58 -5.41
CA ALA A 155 -1.20 7.60 -4.38
C ALA A 155 -1.95 8.89 -4.72
N HIS A 156 -3.18 8.74 -5.23
CA HIS A 156 -4.00 9.82 -5.77
C HIS A 156 -4.82 10.52 -4.69
N SER A 157 -4.76 11.85 -4.70
CA SER A 157 -5.71 12.68 -3.93
C SER A 157 -6.43 13.62 -4.90
N PRO A 158 -7.76 13.69 -4.86
CA PRO A 158 -8.50 14.65 -5.69
C PRO A 158 -8.10 16.11 -5.45
N GLY A 159 -7.76 16.44 -4.20
CA GLY A 159 -7.27 17.76 -3.82
C GLY A 159 -6.67 17.72 -2.41
N ARG A 160 -5.31 17.79 -2.34
CA ARG A 160 -4.61 17.85 -1.05
C ARG A 160 -4.78 19.22 -0.44
N LEU A 161 -5.22 19.27 0.82
CA LEU A 161 -5.47 20.51 1.56
C LEU A 161 -6.41 21.47 0.83
N ASP A 162 -7.26 20.97 -0.07
CA ASP A 162 -8.26 21.76 -0.75
C ASP A 162 -9.59 21.67 0.02
N PRO A 163 -10.14 22.79 0.49
CA PRO A 163 -11.42 22.82 1.21
C PRO A 163 -12.63 22.36 0.37
N ALA A 164 -12.53 22.39 -0.97
CA ALA A 164 -13.56 21.85 -1.85
C ALA A 164 -13.68 20.33 -1.76
N TYR A 165 -12.66 19.66 -1.19
CA TYR A 165 -12.59 18.23 -0.92
C TYR A 165 -12.49 17.95 0.58
N LEU A 166 -11.74 16.92 0.98
CA LEU A 166 -11.59 16.54 2.39
C LEU A 166 -10.64 17.42 3.20
N ASN A 167 -10.03 18.43 2.60
CA ASN A 167 -9.01 19.28 3.24
C ASN A 167 -7.98 18.45 4.02
N SER A 168 -7.46 17.40 3.41
CA SER A 168 -6.54 16.48 4.06
C SER A 168 -5.35 16.12 3.17
N LEU A 169 -4.29 15.57 3.79
CA LEU A 169 -3.13 15.04 3.07
C LEU A 169 -3.32 13.60 2.59
N ARG A 170 -4.49 13.01 2.79
CA ARG A 170 -4.77 11.63 2.44
C ARG A 170 -4.85 11.44 0.94
N ALA A 171 -4.47 10.24 0.53
CA ALA A 171 -4.55 9.77 -0.84
C ALA A 171 -5.06 8.33 -0.84
N PHE A 172 -5.77 7.95 -1.88
CA PHE A 172 -6.03 6.56 -2.19
C PHE A 172 -4.73 5.89 -2.63
N ASP A 173 -4.50 4.64 -2.24
CA ASP A 173 -3.35 3.87 -2.74
C ASP A 173 -3.46 3.66 -4.24
N VAL A 174 -4.67 3.36 -4.73
CA VAL A 174 -5.03 3.24 -6.15
C VAL A 174 -6.33 4.01 -6.40
N ALA A 175 -6.44 4.66 -7.54
CA ALA A 175 -7.67 5.29 -8.00
C ALA A 175 -7.91 4.96 -9.48
N PHE A 176 -9.11 4.48 -9.80
CA PHE A 176 -9.58 4.30 -11.17
C PHE A 176 -10.39 5.52 -11.56
N VAL A 177 -9.97 6.20 -12.62
CA VAL A 177 -10.71 7.32 -13.20
C VAL A 177 -11.68 6.77 -14.22
N LEU A 178 -12.95 7.11 -14.06
CA LEU A 178 -14.05 6.67 -14.93
C LEU A 178 -14.46 7.82 -15.86
N ASP A 179 -14.66 7.53 -17.12
CA ASP A 179 -15.37 8.40 -18.04
C ASP A 179 -16.87 8.15 -17.90
N LEU A 180 -17.61 9.16 -17.48
CA LEU A 180 -19.06 9.08 -17.26
C LEU A 180 -19.87 9.58 -18.46
N GLY A 181 -19.22 9.97 -19.55
CA GLY A 181 -19.82 10.67 -20.69
C GLY A 181 -19.90 12.18 -20.46
N ASP A 182 -20.16 12.93 -21.54
CA ASP A 182 -20.32 14.40 -21.56
C ASP A 182 -19.17 15.17 -20.87
N GLY A 183 -17.96 14.61 -20.90
CA GLY A 183 -16.78 15.18 -20.26
C GLY A 183 -16.73 15.04 -18.73
N ALA A 184 -17.73 14.41 -18.12
CA ALA A 184 -17.74 14.14 -16.69
C ALA A 184 -16.80 12.99 -16.34
N LYS A 185 -16.10 13.10 -15.21
CA LYS A 185 -15.20 12.06 -14.67
C LYS A 185 -15.69 11.60 -13.30
N GLY A 186 -15.52 10.31 -13.03
CA GLY A 186 -15.71 9.70 -11.72
C GLY A 186 -14.40 9.14 -11.20
N VAL A 187 -14.33 8.83 -9.91
CA VAL A 187 -13.16 8.18 -9.29
C VAL A 187 -13.64 7.05 -8.37
N VAL A 188 -13.07 5.88 -8.57
CA VAL A 188 -13.14 4.78 -7.60
C VAL A 188 -11.81 4.71 -6.87
N GLY A 189 -11.80 5.14 -5.62
CA GLY A 189 -10.60 5.12 -4.78
C GLY A 189 -10.49 3.83 -3.97
N ILE A 190 -9.31 3.24 -3.92
CA ILE A 190 -9.00 2.03 -3.17
C ILE A 190 -7.90 2.32 -2.15
N ASP A 191 -8.20 2.01 -0.89
CA ASP A 191 -7.23 1.93 0.18
C ASP A 191 -6.85 0.47 0.41
N THR A 192 -5.58 0.12 0.27
CA THR A 192 -5.09 -1.22 0.56
C THR A 192 -4.72 -1.37 2.03
N ARG A 193 -5.05 -2.53 2.61
CA ARG A 193 -4.66 -2.88 3.99
C ARG A 193 -4.16 -4.30 4.01
N TYR A 194 -2.88 -4.48 4.26
CA TYR A 194 -2.30 -5.82 4.30
C TYR A 194 -2.35 -6.42 5.72
N HIS A 195 -1.79 -5.71 6.67
CA HIS A 195 -1.72 -6.16 8.07
C HIS A 195 -2.10 -5.08 9.08
N GLU A 196 -2.39 -3.88 8.61
CA GLU A 196 -2.84 -2.78 9.43
C GLU A 196 -4.29 -3.00 9.89
N ARG A 197 -4.61 -2.50 11.08
CA ARG A 197 -6.00 -2.42 11.51
C ARG A 197 -6.70 -1.28 10.77
N ALA A 198 -7.84 -1.57 10.19
CA ALA A 198 -8.82 -0.54 9.90
C ALA A 198 -9.28 0.05 11.25
N LYS A 199 -8.88 1.27 11.56
CA LYS A 199 -9.43 2.01 12.70
C LYS A 199 -10.63 2.79 12.21
N ALA A 200 -11.72 2.74 12.97
CA ALA A 200 -12.76 3.75 12.85
C ALA A 200 -12.10 5.12 13.11
N GLU A 201 -12.26 6.03 12.17
CA GLU A 201 -11.73 7.38 12.31
C GLU A 201 -12.72 8.20 13.13
N THR A 202 -12.21 8.89 14.14
CA THR A 202 -13.00 9.92 14.82
C THR A 202 -13.03 11.12 13.87
N PRO A 203 -14.21 11.59 13.43
CA PRO A 203 -14.30 12.79 12.61
C PRO A 203 -13.61 13.95 13.33
N GLN A 204 -12.76 14.67 12.61
CA GLN A 204 -12.22 15.92 13.15
C GLN A 204 -13.35 16.96 13.19
N ALA A 205 -13.33 17.80 14.19
CA ALA A 205 -14.30 18.89 14.30
C ALA A 205 -14.32 19.73 13.01
N GLY A 206 -15.49 19.84 12.38
CA GLY A 206 -15.65 20.54 11.09
C GLY A 206 -15.61 19.66 9.83
N GLN A 207 -15.32 18.36 9.95
CA GLN A 207 -15.51 17.44 8.84
C GLN A 207 -16.97 16.95 8.79
N PRO A 208 -17.59 16.85 7.58
CA PRO A 208 -18.90 16.22 7.48
C PRO A 208 -18.79 14.78 8.00
N ALA A 209 -19.79 14.35 8.76
CA ALA A 209 -19.85 13.00 9.27
C ALA A 209 -19.70 12.01 8.12
N ALA A 210 -18.80 11.02 8.28
CA ALA A 210 -18.72 9.91 7.34
C ALA A 210 -20.10 9.23 7.28
N VAL A 211 -20.64 9.07 6.07
CA VAL A 211 -21.93 8.41 5.88
C VAL A 211 -21.82 6.99 6.44
N PRO A 212 -22.63 6.60 7.45
CA PRO A 212 -22.57 5.27 7.99
C PRO A 212 -23.14 4.27 6.96
N GLY A 213 -22.35 3.25 6.64
CA GLY A 213 -22.78 2.10 5.86
C GLY A 213 -22.63 2.30 4.36
N GLY A 214 -21.76 1.47 3.77
CA GLY A 214 -21.69 1.02 2.38
C GLY A 214 -22.22 1.99 1.30
N GLY A 215 -21.84 3.22 1.36
CA GLY A 215 -22.40 4.25 0.50
C GLY A 215 -21.47 4.56 -0.65
N ARG A 216 -21.99 4.43 -1.82
CA ARG A 216 -21.48 4.95 -3.08
C ARG A 216 -21.22 6.46 -2.96
N ALA A 217 -19.98 6.87 -2.78
CA ALA A 217 -19.61 8.26 -3.01
C ALA A 217 -18.98 8.36 -4.39
N VAL A 218 -19.77 8.63 -5.41
CA VAL A 218 -19.28 9.06 -6.71
C VAL A 218 -19.14 10.58 -6.63
N GLY A 219 -17.93 11.07 -6.37
CA GLY A 219 -17.63 12.50 -6.48
C GLY A 219 -17.41 12.85 -7.96
N ARG A 220 -18.14 13.84 -8.48
CA ARG A 220 -17.82 14.45 -9.78
C ARG A 220 -16.59 15.34 -9.61
N LEU A 221 -15.55 15.09 -10.40
CA LEU A 221 -14.44 16.04 -10.59
C LEU A 221 -14.90 17.11 -11.59
N ARG A 222 -14.70 18.37 -11.24
CA ARG A 222 -14.83 19.49 -12.18
C ARG A 222 -13.51 19.76 -12.86
#